data_246683e60ac750af7bf358bbf7743a64
#
_entry.id   246683e60ac750af7bf358bbf7743a64
#
_cell.length_a   1.000
_cell.length_b   1.000
_cell.length_c   1.000
_cell.angle_alpha   90.00
_cell.angle_beta   90.00
_cell.angle_gamma   90.00
#
_symmetry.space_group_name_H-M   'P 1'
#
loop_
_entity.id
_entity.type
_entity.pdbx_description
1 polymer ?
#
loop_
_entity_poly.entity_id
_entity_poly.type
_entity_poly.pdbx_seq_one_letter_code
_entity_poly.pdbx_strand_id
1 'polypeptide(L)'
;FVYFGAFVADVFVPKSISVPAEYSANALLINIGLLLMWGVQHSVMARGWFKEMISSVVPHHVERATYVLVSALTLAVLMLFWQPMEGIIWQVENELAQQVIWGLFGFGWVLVLLATFLTDHFDLFGLRQGWLYFVKKTYTPVVFTKRFFYHWIRHPMMLGILIAFWSVPMMTLGHFVFSLGMTVYVVIGMYFEEKGLARELGETYTSYQQETKKIIPKVY
;
A
#
# COMPACT_ATOMS: atom_id res chain seq x y z
N PHE A 1 -4.07 9.26 -3.02
CA PHE A 1 -3.95 8.15 -3.97
C PHE A 1 -3.44 8.63 -5.33
N VAL A 2 -4.18 9.52 -6.03
CA VAL A 2 -3.81 10.03 -7.37
C VAL A 2 -2.42 10.70 -7.37
N TYR A 3 -2.16 11.60 -6.42
CA TYR A 3 -0.86 12.25 -6.31
C TYR A 3 0.28 11.24 -6.10
N PHE A 4 0.07 10.20 -5.31
CA PHE A 4 1.06 9.16 -5.09
C PHE A 4 1.35 8.35 -6.37
N GLY A 5 0.31 8.03 -7.14
CA GLY A 5 0.48 7.41 -8.46
C GLY A 5 1.27 8.31 -9.41
N ALA A 6 0.98 9.61 -9.46
CA ALA A 6 1.71 10.59 -10.26
C ALA A 6 3.17 10.76 -9.81
N PHE A 7 3.44 10.74 -8.50
CA PHE A 7 4.78 10.76 -7.92
C PHE A 7 5.61 9.56 -8.37
N VAL A 8 5.04 8.35 -8.32
CA VAL A 8 5.72 7.11 -8.75
C VAL A 8 5.92 7.08 -10.27
N ALA A 9 4.96 7.61 -11.04
CA ALA A 9 5.02 7.65 -12.51
C ALA A 9 5.93 8.74 -13.08
N ASP A 10 6.47 9.65 -12.27
CA ASP A 10 7.20 10.86 -12.71
C ASP A 10 6.38 11.79 -13.63
N VAL A 11 5.06 11.90 -13.41
CA VAL A 11 4.17 12.70 -14.28
C VAL A 11 3.26 13.63 -13.50
N PHE A 12 2.95 14.79 -14.07
CA PHE A 12 1.95 15.75 -13.60
C PHE A 12 2.15 16.33 -12.18
N VAL A 13 3.30 16.12 -11.54
CA VAL A 13 3.61 16.67 -10.23
C VAL A 13 4.96 17.40 -10.23
N PRO A 14 5.10 18.51 -9.49
CA PRO A 14 6.35 19.29 -9.46
C PRO A 14 7.49 18.55 -8.78
N LYS A 15 7.17 17.63 -7.87
CA LYS A 15 8.12 16.72 -7.22
C LYS A 15 7.63 15.29 -7.39
N SER A 16 8.51 14.48 -7.94
CA SER A 16 8.29 13.06 -8.16
C SER A 16 9.43 12.20 -7.60
N ILE A 17 9.41 10.93 -7.85
CA ILE A 17 10.43 9.99 -7.38
C ILE A 17 11.81 10.26 -7.99
N SER A 18 11.87 10.85 -9.21
CA SER A 18 13.09 11.17 -9.93
C SER A 18 13.32 12.67 -10.18
N VAL A 19 12.34 13.54 -9.85
CA VAL A 19 12.38 14.99 -10.13
C VAL A 19 12.17 15.82 -8.86
N PRO A 20 12.91 16.92 -8.66
CA PRO A 20 14.03 17.43 -9.47
C PRO A 20 15.26 16.53 -9.34
N ALA A 21 16.09 16.50 -10.40
CA ALA A 21 17.30 15.68 -10.46
C ALA A 21 18.49 16.34 -9.73
N GLU A 22 18.27 16.73 -8.48
CA GLU A 22 19.33 17.22 -7.59
C GLU A 22 19.80 16.06 -6.73
N TYR A 23 21.04 15.62 -6.92
CA TYR A 23 21.57 14.45 -6.26
C TYR A 23 22.32 14.80 -4.98
N SER A 24 22.07 14.04 -3.92
CA SER A 24 22.74 14.17 -2.64
C SER A 24 23.57 12.95 -2.34
N ALA A 25 24.78 13.11 -1.83
CA ALA A 25 25.61 12.00 -1.38
C ALA A 25 24.94 11.13 -0.30
N ASN A 26 24.01 11.70 0.47
CA ASN A 26 23.26 11.03 1.52
C ASN A 26 21.89 10.51 1.07
N ALA A 27 21.55 10.61 -0.22
CA ALA A 27 20.21 10.27 -0.74
C ALA A 27 19.75 8.87 -0.30
N LEU A 28 20.62 7.86 -0.39
CA LEU A 28 20.27 6.50 0.00
C LEU A 28 19.90 6.40 1.49
N LEU A 29 20.69 7.01 2.37
CA LEU A 29 20.42 6.98 3.82
C LEU A 29 19.11 7.70 4.16
N ILE A 30 18.88 8.87 3.55
CA ILE A 30 17.64 9.64 3.74
C ILE A 30 16.45 8.82 3.27
N ASN A 31 16.51 8.24 2.07
CA ASN A 31 15.43 7.45 1.49
C ASN A 31 15.12 6.19 2.30
N ILE A 32 16.13 5.48 2.78
CA ILE A 32 15.93 4.35 3.71
C ILE A 32 15.28 4.84 5.00
N GLY A 33 15.74 5.95 5.57
CA GLY A 33 15.13 6.56 6.76
C GLY A 33 13.66 6.90 6.56
N LEU A 34 13.29 7.47 5.41
CA LEU A 34 11.91 7.79 5.05
C LEU A 34 11.03 6.54 4.89
N LEU A 35 11.55 5.50 4.22
CA LEU A 35 10.85 4.22 4.09
C LEU A 35 10.63 3.55 5.46
N LEU A 36 11.64 3.55 6.31
CA LEU A 36 11.55 3.02 7.68
C LEU A 36 10.56 3.84 8.53
N MET A 37 10.63 5.16 8.47
CA MET A 37 9.70 6.05 9.18
C MET A 37 8.25 5.73 8.81
N TRP A 38 7.93 5.69 7.52
CA TRP A 38 6.59 5.38 7.06
C TRP A 38 6.19 3.94 7.40
N GLY A 39 7.04 2.96 7.13
CA GLY A 39 6.76 1.54 7.35
C GLY A 39 6.58 1.20 8.84
N VAL A 40 7.40 1.77 9.72
CA VAL A 40 7.27 1.58 11.18
C VAL A 40 5.99 2.24 11.69
N GLN A 41 5.72 3.50 11.31
CA GLN A 41 4.49 4.20 11.72
C GLN A 41 3.26 3.41 11.27
N HIS A 42 3.20 3.01 9.99
CA HIS A 42 2.08 2.28 9.42
C HIS A 42 1.86 0.92 10.13
N SER A 43 2.95 0.21 10.41
CA SER A 43 2.89 -1.08 11.10
C SER A 43 2.52 -0.96 12.57
N VAL A 44 3.09 -0.01 13.30
CA VAL A 44 2.86 0.18 14.74
C VAL A 44 1.42 0.58 15.02
N MET A 45 0.91 1.56 14.30
CA MET A 45 -0.48 2.03 14.49
C MET A 45 -1.53 0.97 14.14
N ALA A 46 -1.19 -0.04 13.34
CA ALA A 46 -2.08 -1.15 13.05
C ALA A 46 -2.18 -2.20 14.19
N ARG A 47 -1.30 -2.15 15.22
CA ARG A 47 -1.25 -3.15 16.28
C ARG A 47 -2.30 -2.90 17.37
N GLY A 48 -2.88 -3.99 17.91
CA GLY A 48 -3.89 -3.92 18.97
C GLY A 48 -3.38 -3.17 20.21
N TRP A 49 -2.15 -3.49 20.68
CA TRP A 49 -1.56 -2.81 21.85
C TRP A 49 -1.44 -1.29 21.65
N PHE A 50 -1.11 -0.83 20.42
CA PHE A 50 -1.02 0.60 20.12
C PHE A 50 -2.40 1.26 20.16
N LYS A 51 -3.41 0.62 19.59
CA LYS A 51 -4.80 1.08 19.58
C LYS A 51 -5.36 1.19 21.00
N GLU A 52 -5.07 0.20 21.84
CA GLU A 52 -5.42 0.24 23.28
C GLU A 52 -4.74 1.41 24.00
N MET A 53 -3.45 1.64 23.73
CA MET A 53 -2.69 2.74 24.32
C MET A 53 -3.28 4.12 23.98
N ILE A 54 -3.73 4.33 22.73
CA ILE A 54 -4.29 5.62 22.29
C ILE A 54 -5.80 5.75 22.55
N SER A 55 -6.47 4.72 23.00
CA SER A 55 -7.94 4.67 23.17
C SER A 55 -8.52 5.73 24.12
N SER A 56 -7.70 6.21 25.08
CA SER A 56 -8.05 7.30 25.97
C SER A 56 -8.15 8.67 25.29
N VAL A 57 -7.46 8.85 24.14
CA VAL A 57 -7.39 10.11 23.38
C VAL A 57 -8.13 10.01 22.07
N VAL A 58 -8.06 8.85 21.41
CA VAL A 58 -8.66 8.59 20.09
C VAL A 58 -9.85 7.62 20.27
N PRO A 59 -11.10 8.11 20.19
CA PRO A 59 -12.27 7.26 20.30
C PRO A 59 -12.36 6.21 19.17
N HIS A 60 -12.93 5.06 19.46
CA HIS A 60 -13.05 3.91 18.56
C HIS A 60 -13.60 4.24 17.17
N HIS A 61 -14.61 5.12 17.10
CA HIS A 61 -15.27 5.47 15.84
C HIS A 61 -14.42 6.33 14.89
N VAL A 62 -13.31 6.93 15.37
CA VAL A 62 -12.36 7.68 14.54
C VAL A 62 -10.97 7.04 14.49
N GLU A 63 -10.73 5.97 15.22
CA GLU A 63 -9.44 5.27 15.30
C GLU A 63 -8.92 4.92 13.89
N ARG A 64 -9.76 4.27 13.08
CA ARG A 64 -9.39 3.86 11.72
C ARG A 64 -9.13 5.05 10.80
N ALA A 65 -9.95 6.10 10.86
CA ALA A 65 -9.75 7.33 10.10
C ALA A 65 -8.46 8.05 10.53
N THR A 66 -8.15 8.10 11.82
CA THR A 66 -6.89 8.65 12.36
C THR A 66 -5.68 7.88 11.84
N TYR A 67 -5.72 6.56 11.86
CA TYR A 67 -4.68 5.71 11.28
C TYR A 67 -4.43 6.02 9.81
N VAL A 68 -5.48 6.10 9.00
CA VAL A 68 -5.39 6.40 7.57
C VAL A 68 -4.84 7.80 7.34
N LEU A 69 -5.30 8.79 8.11
CA LEU A 69 -4.82 10.17 8.00
C LEU A 69 -3.32 10.28 8.34
N VAL A 70 -2.88 9.70 9.45
CA VAL A 70 -1.46 9.74 9.86
C VAL A 70 -0.60 8.99 8.84
N SER A 71 -1.07 7.84 8.32
CA SER A 71 -0.35 7.11 7.27
C SER A 71 -0.25 7.90 5.96
N ALA A 72 -1.29 8.66 5.59
CA ALA A 72 -1.26 9.54 4.43
C ALA A 72 -0.32 10.74 4.63
N LEU A 73 -0.29 11.33 5.84
CA LEU A 73 0.61 12.44 6.18
C LEU A 73 2.08 11.99 6.17
N THR A 74 2.39 10.85 6.75
CA THR A 74 3.76 10.31 6.74
C THR A 74 4.19 9.88 5.33
N LEU A 75 3.27 9.39 4.49
CA LEU A 75 3.52 9.17 3.08
C LEU A 75 3.78 10.48 2.33
N ALA A 76 3.05 11.54 2.64
CA ALA A 76 3.31 12.87 2.09
C ALA A 76 4.69 13.39 2.49
N VAL A 77 5.10 13.21 3.74
CA VAL A 77 6.47 13.53 4.20
C VAL A 77 7.50 12.72 3.40
N LEU A 78 7.28 11.41 3.21
CA LEU A 78 8.16 10.59 2.38
C LEU A 78 8.27 11.15 0.96
N MET A 79 7.17 11.49 0.30
CA MET A 79 7.19 12.04 -1.06
C MET A 79 7.90 13.41 -1.12
N LEU A 80 7.65 14.30 -0.15
CA LEU A 80 8.23 15.65 -0.12
C LEU A 80 9.75 15.62 0.09
N PHE A 81 10.23 14.74 0.94
CA PHE A 81 11.64 14.66 1.32
C PHE A 81 12.42 13.57 0.58
N TRP A 82 11.77 12.81 -0.29
CA TRP A 82 12.43 11.80 -1.12
C TRP A 82 13.57 12.44 -1.92
N GLN A 83 14.74 11.83 -1.88
CA GLN A 83 15.91 12.30 -2.60
C GLN A 83 16.08 11.49 -3.90
N PRO A 84 16.00 12.13 -5.08
CA PRO A 84 16.35 11.46 -6.33
C PRO A 84 17.77 10.92 -6.27
N MET A 85 18.02 9.80 -6.94
CA MET A 85 19.34 9.16 -6.98
C MET A 85 19.80 9.02 -8.42
N GLU A 86 21.06 9.34 -8.66
CA GLU A 86 21.68 9.24 -9.97
C GLU A 86 21.77 7.76 -10.43
N GLY A 87 21.59 7.55 -11.72
CA GLY A 87 21.69 6.25 -12.36
C GLY A 87 20.35 5.71 -12.86
N ILE A 88 20.43 4.99 -13.97
CA ILE A 88 19.29 4.32 -14.64
C ILE A 88 19.54 2.81 -14.54
N ILE A 89 18.58 2.08 -14.00
CA ILE A 89 18.62 0.61 -13.90
C ILE A 89 18.17 -0.02 -15.22
N TRP A 90 17.07 0.50 -15.81
CA TRP A 90 16.66 0.17 -17.17
C TRP A 90 15.92 1.34 -17.82
N GLN A 91 15.96 1.34 -19.13
CA GLN A 91 15.18 2.24 -19.98
C GLN A 91 14.69 1.47 -21.20
N VAL A 92 13.40 1.49 -21.42
CA VAL A 92 12.75 0.85 -22.58
C VAL A 92 12.56 1.93 -23.65
N GLU A 93 13.15 1.73 -24.83
CA GLU A 93 13.08 2.70 -25.93
C GLU A 93 11.92 2.41 -26.89
N ASN A 94 11.50 1.15 -27.00
CA ASN A 94 10.42 0.75 -27.90
C ASN A 94 9.07 1.31 -27.44
N GLU A 95 8.43 2.12 -28.28
CA GLU A 95 7.17 2.81 -27.95
C GLU A 95 6.02 1.86 -27.57
N LEU A 96 5.89 0.74 -28.32
CA LEU A 96 4.84 -0.25 -28.02
C LEU A 96 5.08 -0.90 -26.67
N ALA A 97 6.33 -1.24 -26.35
CA ALA A 97 6.69 -1.79 -25.04
C ALA A 97 6.42 -0.78 -23.92
N GLN A 98 6.72 0.51 -24.13
CA GLN A 98 6.38 1.57 -23.16
C GLN A 98 4.87 1.65 -22.91
N GLN A 99 4.05 1.60 -23.97
CA GLN A 99 2.59 1.62 -23.85
C GLN A 99 2.08 0.41 -23.05
N VAL A 100 2.61 -0.79 -23.31
CA VAL A 100 2.27 -2.00 -22.55
C VAL A 100 2.65 -1.85 -21.07
N ILE A 101 3.84 -1.33 -20.77
CA ILE A 101 4.30 -1.12 -19.41
C ILE A 101 3.43 -0.08 -18.69
N TRP A 102 3.07 1.03 -19.35
CA TRP A 102 2.13 2.00 -18.80
C TRP A 102 0.72 1.42 -18.60
N GLY A 103 0.30 0.53 -19.49
CA GLY A 103 -0.94 -0.23 -19.33
C GLY A 103 -0.91 -1.11 -18.07
N LEU A 104 0.21 -1.81 -17.81
CA LEU A 104 0.41 -2.58 -16.58
C LEU A 104 0.44 -1.69 -15.33
N PHE A 105 1.10 -0.54 -15.38
CA PHE A 105 1.09 0.45 -14.30
C PHE A 105 -0.34 0.87 -13.95
N GLY A 106 -1.12 1.29 -14.94
CA GLY A 106 -2.52 1.66 -14.75
C GLY A 106 -3.36 0.49 -14.25
N PHE A 107 -3.17 -0.72 -14.78
CA PHE A 107 -3.84 -1.94 -14.31
C PHE A 107 -3.54 -2.20 -12.83
N GLY A 108 -2.28 -2.05 -12.39
CA GLY A 108 -1.91 -2.19 -10.98
C GLY A 108 -2.73 -1.26 -10.07
N TRP A 109 -2.83 0.03 -10.41
CA TRP A 109 -3.63 1.00 -9.63
C TRP A 109 -5.14 0.72 -9.67
N VAL A 110 -5.67 0.29 -10.81
CA VAL A 110 -7.08 -0.14 -10.92
C VAL A 110 -7.34 -1.35 -10.02
N LEU A 111 -6.43 -2.33 -10.01
CA LEU A 111 -6.54 -3.50 -9.15
C LEU A 111 -6.53 -3.13 -7.67
N VAL A 112 -5.64 -2.19 -7.25
CA VAL A 112 -5.64 -1.65 -5.88
C VAL A 112 -7.01 -1.06 -5.53
N LEU A 113 -7.52 -0.17 -6.38
CA LEU A 113 -8.81 0.50 -6.15
C LEU A 113 -9.96 -0.50 -6.07
N LEU A 114 -10.06 -1.43 -7.01
CA LEU A 114 -11.10 -2.46 -7.02
C LEU A 114 -11.02 -3.37 -5.77
N ALA A 115 -9.80 -3.74 -5.34
CA ALA A 115 -9.61 -4.55 -4.15
C ALA A 115 -10.15 -3.85 -2.89
N THR A 116 -10.01 -2.53 -2.76
CA THR A 116 -10.59 -1.79 -1.62
C THR A 116 -12.13 -1.84 -1.62
N PHE A 117 -12.78 -1.75 -2.77
CA PHE A 117 -14.25 -1.87 -2.86
C PHE A 117 -14.75 -3.30 -2.59
N LEU A 118 -13.97 -4.31 -2.94
CA LEU A 118 -14.32 -5.70 -2.69
C LEU A 118 -14.23 -6.07 -1.19
N THR A 119 -13.41 -5.34 -0.41
CA THR A 119 -13.25 -5.53 1.04
C THR A 119 -14.12 -4.62 1.91
N ASP A 120 -14.82 -3.67 1.36
CA ASP A 120 -15.53 -2.55 1.99
C ASP A 120 -14.64 -1.29 2.09
N HIS A 121 -14.66 -0.52 1.01
CA HIS A 121 -13.89 0.72 0.86
C HIS A 121 -14.09 1.72 2.00
N PHE A 122 -15.35 1.97 2.38
CA PHE A 122 -15.68 2.95 3.41
C PHE A 122 -15.28 2.50 4.81
N ASP A 123 -15.33 1.20 5.09
CA ASP A 123 -14.86 0.63 6.34
C ASP A 123 -13.34 0.66 6.43
N LEU A 124 -12.66 0.31 5.33
CA LEU A 124 -11.20 0.32 5.22
C LEU A 124 -10.60 1.70 5.54
N PHE A 125 -11.27 2.78 5.12
CA PHE A 125 -10.83 4.16 5.35
C PHE A 125 -11.39 4.79 6.63
N GLY A 126 -12.18 4.08 7.43
CA GLY A 126 -12.74 4.57 8.68
C GLY A 126 -13.97 5.48 8.51
N LEU A 127 -14.45 5.66 7.27
CA LEU A 127 -15.59 6.53 6.98
C LEU A 127 -16.92 5.92 7.46
N ARG A 128 -17.05 4.59 7.35
CA ARG A 128 -18.25 3.87 7.80
C ARG A 128 -18.40 3.93 9.32
N GLN A 129 -17.33 3.79 10.08
CA GLN A 129 -17.33 3.89 11.54
C GLN A 129 -17.76 5.29 11.99
N GLY A 130 -17.16 6.34 11.42
CA GLY A 130 -17.49 7.73 11.72
C GLY A 130 -18.93 8.06 11.33
N TRP A 131 -19.41 7.62 10.17
CA TRP A 131 -20.78 7.81 9.72
C TRP A 131 -21.81 7.13 10.64
N LEU A 132 -21.59 5.86 11.00
CA LEU A 132 -22.49 5.12 11.88
C LEU A 132 -22.59 5.79 13.25
N TYR A 133 -21.47 6.29 13.79
CA TYR A 133 -21.46 7.06 15.02
C TYR A 133 -22.30 8.35 14.90
N PHE A 134 -22.10 9.11 13.82
CA PHE A 134 -22.84 10.34 13.56
C PHE A 134 -24.34 10.12 13.50
N VAL A 135 -24.81 9.06 12.83
CA VAL A 135 -26.24 8.70 12.75
C VAL A 135 -26.74 7.85 13.93
N LYS A 136 -25.93 7.71 14.99
CA LYS A 136 -26.26 6.96 16.24
C LYS A 136 -26.63 5.49 15.99
N LYS A 137 -26.01 4.85 15.00
CA LYS A 137 -26.17 3.41 14.72
C LYS A 137 -24.99 2.63 15.26
N THR A 138 -25.25 1.41 15.74
CA THR A 138 -24.22 0.50 16.21
C THR A 138 -23.32 0.04 15.05
N TYR A 139 -22.02 0.08 15.24
CA TYR A 139 -21.06 -0.48 14.29
C TYR A 139 -21.16 -2.01 14.29
N THR A 140 -21.19 -2.59 13.11
CA THR A 140 -21.13 -4.04 12.88
C THR A 140 -19.88 -4.35 12.06
N PRO A 141 -18.99 -5.24 12.52
CA PRO A 141 -17.80 -5.63 11.77
C PRO A 141 -18.13 -6.17 10.37
N VAL A 142 -17.25 -5.92 9.43
CA VAL A 142 -17.36 -6.49 8.08
C VAL A 142 -17.12 -7.99 8.16
N VAL A 143 -18.01 -8.77 7.57
CA VAL A 143 -17.90 -10.23 7.54
C VAL A 143 -16.86 -10.62 6.49
N PHE A 144 -15.97 -11.55 6.86
CA PHE A 144 -15.01 -12.13 5.92
C PHE A 144 -15.72 -12.80 4.74
N THR A 145 -15.42 -12.38 3.52
CA THR A 145 -16.02 -12.93 2.31
C THR A 145 -14.99 -13.13 1.20
N LYS A 146 -15.08 -14.27 0.52
CA LYS A 146 -14.29 -14.55 -0.67
C LYS A 146 -15.03 -13.96 -1.88
N ARG A 147 -14.69 -12.75 -2.34
CA ARG A 147 -15.36 -12.09 -3.48
C ARG A 147 -14.39 -11.90 -4.63
N PHE A 148 -14.83 -12.24 -5.85
CA PHE A 148 -14.15 -11.97 -7.11
C PHE A 148 -12.65 -12.38 -7.08
N PHE A 149 -11.70 -11.42 -7.09
CA PHE A 149 -10.26 -11.70 -7.08
C PHE A 149 -9.81 -12.52 -5.87
N TYR A 150 -10.49 -12.41 -4.73
CA TYR A 150 -10.20 -13.17 -3.51
C TYR A 150 -10.49 -14.68 -3.61
N HIS A 151 -11.15 -15.13 -4.69
CA HIS A 151 -11.22 -16.56 -5.01
C HIS A 151 -9.91 -17.11 -5.57
N TRP A 152 -9.10 -16.27 -6.22
CA TRP A 152 -7.88 -16.71 -6.91
C TRP A 152 -6.61 -16.43 -6.14
N ILE A 153 -6.57 -15.29 -5.45
CA ILE A 153 -5.43 -14.83 -4.64
C ILE A 153 -5.92 -14.13 -3.38
N ARG A 154 -5.15 -14.30 -2.30
CA ARG A 154 -5.52 -13.71 -0.99
C ARG A 154 -5.22 -12.21 -0.88
N HIS A 155 -4.22 -11.72 -1.62
CA HIS A 155 -3.73 -10.34 -1.54
C HIS A 155 -3.77 -9.60 -2.89
N PRO A 156 -4.94 -9.44 -3.53
CA PRO A 156 -5.02 -8.76 -4.83
C PRO A 156 -4.60 -7.29 -4.77
N MET A 157 -4.86 -6.59 -3.67
CA MET A 157 -4.41 -5.21 -3.47
C MET A 157 -2.87 -5.13 -3.45
N MET A 158 -2.20 -6.03 -2.76
CA MET A 158 -0.73 -6.08 -2.70
C MET A 158 -0.12 -6.41 -4.07
N LEU A 159 -0.75 -7.33 -4.82
CA LEU A 159 -0.35 -7.60 -6.21
C LEU A 159 -0.45 -6.33 -7.07
N GLY A 160 -1.54 -5.59 -6.97
CA GLY A 160 -1.72 -4.33 -7.70
C GLY A 160 -0.64 -3.29 -7.37
N ILE A 161 -0.29 -3.14 -6.10
CA ILE A 161 0.79 -2.27 -5.63
C ILE A 161 2.14 -2.69 -6.24
N LEU A 162 2.47 -3.97 -6.18
CA LEU A 162 3.72 -4.49 -6.74
C LEU A 162 3.79 -4.29 -8.25
N ILE A 163 2.72 -4.58 -9.00
CA ILE A 163 2.65 -4.33 -10.43
C ILE A 163 2.90 -2.84 -10.70
N ALA A 164 2.21 -1.92 -10.01
CA ALA A 164 2.36 -0.49 -10.23
C ALA A 164 3.78 0.01 -9.95
N PHE A 165 4.43 -0.44 -8.88
CA PHE A 165 5.78 0.03 -8.54
C PHE A 165 6.87 -0.44 -9.50
N TRP A 166 6.69 -1.61 -10.11
CA TRP A 166 7.70 -2.19 -11.00
C TRP A 166 7.42 -1.96 -12.50
N SER A 167 6.21 -1.51 -12.88
CA SER A 167 5.81 -1.32 -14.27
C SER A 167 6.04 0.14 -14.70
N VAL A 168 7.30 0.52 -14.87
CA VAL A 168 7.68 1.84 -15.42
C VAL A 168 8.68 1.66 -16.56
N PRO A 169 8.55 2.41 -17.67
CA PRO A 169 9.47 2.29 -18.83
C PRO A 169 10.90 2.71 -18.50
N MET A 170 11.07 3.66 -17.60
CA MET A 170 12.37 4.10 -17.09
C MET A 170 12.42 3.88 -15.57
N MET A 171 13.38 3.06 -15.12
CA MET A 171 13.64 2.80 -13.72
C MET A 171 14.93 3.48 -13.31
N THR A 172 14.83 4.58 -12.58
CA THR A 172 15.98 5.23 -11.95
C THR A 172 16.43 4.45 -10.70
N LEU A 173 17.65 4.68 -10.23
CA LEU A 173 18.14 4.06 -9.00
C LEU A 173 17.26 4.45 -7.79
N GLY A 174 16.81 5.71 -7.71
CA GLY A 174 15.91 6.15 -6.66
C GLY A 174 14.56 5.41 -6.68
N HIS A 175 13.96 5.25 -7.87
CA HIS A 175 12.74 4.48 -8.04
C HIS A 175 12.93 2.99 -7.69
N PHE A 176 14.05 2.40 -8.09
CA PHE A 176 14.40 1.01 -7.75
C PHE A 176 14.49 0.82 -6.24
N VAL A 177 15.19 1.69 -5.52
CA VAL A 177 15.32 1.65 -4.05
C VAL A 177 13.93 1.76 -3.39
N PHE A 178 13.08 2.66 -3.89
CA PHE A 178 11.70 2.78 -3.43
C PHE A 178 10.91 1.48 -3.64
N SER A 179 10.88 0.98 -4.88
CA SER A 179 10.13 -0.23 -5.24
C SER A 179 10.60 -1.46 -4.47
N LEU A 180 11.92 -1.61 -4.30
CA LEU A 180 12.50 -2.70 -3.52
C LEU A 180 12.12 -2.59 -2.04
N GLY A 181 12.31 -1.41 -1.43
CA GLY A 181 11.95 -1.18 -0.03
C GLY A 181 10.47 -1.42 0.25
N MET A 182 9.59 -0.92 -0.63
CA MET A 182 8.15 -1.15 -0.52
C MET A 182 7.77 -2.61 -0.78
N THR A 183 8.47 -3.31 -1.67
CA THR A 183 8.27 -4.76 -1.88
C THR A 183 8.61 -5.55 -0.63
N VAL A 184 9.76 -5.27 0.00
CA VAL A 184 10.15 -5.90 1.28
C VAL A 184 9.09 -5.60 2.35
N TYR A 185 8.65 -4.35 2.44
CA TYR A 185 7.60 -3.97 3.38
C TYR A 185 6.28 -4.74 3.14
N VAL A 186 5.82 -4.83 1.89
CA VAL A 186 4.61 -5.58 1.51
C VAL A 186 4.73 -7.05 1.88
N VAL A 187 5.87 -7.70 1.59
CA VAL A 187 6.09 -9.13 1.91
C VAL A 187 6.05 -9.37 3.42
N ILE A 188 6.71 -8.52 4.19
CA ILE A 188 6.67 -8.58 5.67
C ILE A 188 5.25 -8.30 6.18
N GLY A 189 4.58 -7.30 5.62
CA GLY A 189 3.21 -6.93 5.97
C GLY A 189 2.23 -8.09 5.78
N MET A 190 2.25 -8.75 4.61
CA MET A 190 1.41 -9.91 4.33
C MET A 190 1.64 -11.07 5.31
N TYR A 191 2.90 -11.31 5.71
CA TYR A 191 3.19 -12.35 6.70
C TYR A 191 2.49 -12.07 8.03
N PHE A 192 2.57 -10.86 8.53
CA PHE A 192 1.93 -10.48 9.79
C PHE A 192 0.41 -10.37 9.68
N GLU A 193 -0.11 -9.90 8.55
CA GLU A 193 -1.54 -9.84 8.27
C GLU A 193 -2.16 -11.24 8.29
N GLU A 194 -1.59 -12.20 7.56
CA GLU A 194 -2.07 -13.59 7.53
C GLU A 194 -2.01 -14.24 8.90
N LYS A 195 -0.95 -13.99 9.67
CA LYS A 195 -0.84 -14.47 11.05
C LYS A 195 -1.92 -13.88 11.96
N GLY A 196 -2.26 -12.61 11.75
CA GLY A 196 -3.35 -11.92 12.45
C GLY A 196 -4.70 -12.53 12.11
N LEU A 197 -5.01 -12.64 10.82
CA LEU A 197 -6.27 -13.20 10.32
C LEU A 197 -6.47 -14.67 10.72
N ALA A 198 -5.41 -15.49 10.70
CA ALA A 198 -5.49 -16.87 11.17
C ALA A 198 -5.80 -16.97 12.67
N ARG A 199 -5.30 -16.02 13.47
CA ARG A 199 -5.60 -15.96 14.91
C ARG A 199 -7.03 -15.48 15.18
N GLU A 200 -7.52 -14.51 14.41
CA GLU A 200 -8.82 -13.88 14.58
C GLU A 200 -9.97 -14.76 14.04
N LEU A 201 -9.79 -15.32 12.84
CA LEU A 201 -10.82 -16.09 12.11
C LEU A 201 -10.69 -17.61 12.23
N GLY A 202 -9.59 -18.11 12.82
CA GLY A 202 -9.38 -19.52 13.07
C GLY A 202 -9.45 -20.39 11.81
N GLU A 203 -10.23 -21.48 11.88
CA GLU A 203 -10.38 -22.45 10.79
C GLU A 203 -10.90 -21.85 9.49
N THR A 204 -11.73 -20.82 9.55
CA THR A 204 -12.26 -20.14 8.36
C THR A 204 -11.14 -19.58 7.49
N TYR A 205 -10.13 -18.96 8.11
CA TYR A 205 -9.03 -18.38 7.35
C TYR A 205 -7.96 -19.42 6.99
N THR A 206 -7.67 -20.38 7.85
CA THR A 206 -6.68 -21.44 7.55
C THR A 206 -7.14 -22.35 6.41
N SER A 207 -8.43 -22.68 6.31
CA SER A 207 -8.99 -23.35 5.14
C SER A 207 -8.85 -22.52 3.88
N TYR A 208 -9.11 -21.22 3.96
CA TYR A 208 -8.92 -20.30 2.83
C TYR A 208 -7.46 -20.25 2.37
N GLN A 209 -6.49 -20.29 3.29
CA GLN A 209 -5.06 -20.34 2.96
C GLN A 209 -4.68 -21.60 2.19
N GLN A 210 -5.32 -22.74 2.47
CA GLN A 210 -5.08 -24.00 1.76
C GLN A 210 -5.66 -23.99 0.33
N GLU A 211 -6.83 -23.38 0.15
CA GLU A 211 -7.55 -23.34 -1.12
C GLU A 211 -7.02 -22.27 -2.09
N THR A 212 -6.55 -21.13 -1.55
CA THR A 212 -6.27 -19.93 -2.33
C THR A 212 -4.82 -19.50 -2.20
N LYS A 213 -4.18 -19.17 -3.30
CA LYS A 213 -2.78 -18.74 -3.35
C LYS A 213 -2.59 -17.33 -2.79
N LYS A 214 -1.36 -17.00 -2.38
CA LYS A 214 -1.05 -15.74 -1.72
C LYS A 214 -1.15 -14.53 -2.67
N ILE A 215 -0.34 -14.50 -3.72
CA ILE A 215 -0.22 -13.39 -4.67
C ILE A 215 -0.38 -13.85 -6.11
N ILE A 216 0.35 -14.90 -6.54
CA ILE A 216 0.36 -15.36 -7.92
C ILE A 216 -0.56 -16.56 -8.05
N PRO A 217 -1.61 -16.50 -8.91
CA PRO A 217 -2.51 -17.62 -9.12
C PRO A 217 -1.73 -18.86 -9.53
N LYS A 218 -2.04 -20.00 -8.91
CA LYS A 218 -1.46 -21.33 -9.18
C LYS A 218 0.03 -21.51 -8.80
N VAL A 219 0.75 -20.46 -8.41
CA VAL A 219 2.20 -20.54 -8.12
C VAL A 219 2.49 -20.27 -6.64
N TYR A 220 2.10 -19.11 -6.13
CA TYR A 220 2.47 -18.65 -4.78
C TYR A 220 1.35 -17.85 -4.09
#